data_46352d64d07f67d86258d27decef552d
#
_entry.id   46352d64d07f67d86258d27decef552d
#
_cell.length_a   1.000
_cell.length_b   1.000
_cell.length_c   1.000
_cell.angle_alpha   90.00
_cell.angle_beta   90.00
_cell.angle_gamma   90.00
#
_symmetry.space_group_name_H-M   'P 1'
#
loop_
_entity.id
_entity.type
_entity.pdbx_description
1 polymer ?
#
loop_
_entity_poly.entity_id
_entity_poly.type
_entity_poly.pdbx_seq_one_letter_code
_entity_poly.pdbx_strand_id
1 'polypeptide(L)'
;MASNLSDLITSLYGGNGVPVTKVFEVERPTGGTDVVTTVQVPLDSFLEIQNLNSELNSEKGSFPVSSTGGGFTFQYDSELEVFTRTTDSLGPIFAERATTLGKKKINFGFSYTYIDYSKLQGKDLHSLKSIVFLDQKQKDKNLLQLDFDVNVKSNLFSFYGTYGITDRWDISVLVPVLQVQFDVDSTARILNRTREKGQGGKTLGYSFDSGGETIGDSVSGASTGIGDIFLRSKYNLFTSEWIDFTPALDVKLQTGSEDELLGTGRTSIKPFLIFSKSITRLTPHFNLGYEFNSGSEGQDRIVYTTGVDYGFGKGNNHFSIASDIIGRHKVENADVGNNIIDFSTGFKWSPRSGMLVFVNVQVPLN
;
A
#
# COMPACT_ATOMS: atom_id res chain seq x y z
N MET A 1 -16.07 -17.67 -11.66
CA MET A 1 -14.68 -17.39 -11.31
C MET A 1 -14.53 -15.88 -11.38
N ALA A 2 -13.99 -15.25 -10.37
CA ALA A 2 -13.64 -13.83 -10.45
C ALA A 2 -12.66 -13.65 -11.62
N SER A 3 -12.91 -12.63 -12.46
CA SER A 3 -12.01 -12.34 -13.58
C SER A 3 -10.80 -11.51 -13.13
N ASN A 4 -10.94 -10.75 -12.06
CA ASN A 4 -9.95 -9.78 -11.57
C ASN A 4 -9.74 -9.95 -10.06
N LEU A 5 -8.58 -9.53 -9.54
CA LEU A 5 -8.29 -9.58 -8.10
C LEU A 5 -9.23 -8.67 -7.28
N SER A 6 -9.64 -7.54 -7.84
CA SER A 6 -10.60 -6.62 -7.21
C SER A 6 -11.96 -7.25 -6.93
N ASP A 7 -12.35 -8.28 -7.71
CA ASP A 7 -13.65 -8.94 -7.61
C ASP A 7 -13.63 -10.18 -6.68
N LEU A 8 -12.45 -10.55 -6.14
CA LEU A 8 -12.31 -11.78 -5.36
C LEU A 8 -13.22 -11.81 -4.14
N ILE A 9 -13.29 -10.74 -3.37
CA ILE A 9 -14.14 -10.70 -2.17
C ILE A 9 -15.61 -10.85 -2.56
N THR A 10 -16.04 -10.18 -3.64
CA THR A 10 -17.43 -10.26 -4.11
C THR A 10 -17.77 -11.62 -4.71
N SER A 11 -16.78 -12.42 -5.09
CA SER A 11 -16.97 -13.79 -5.60
C SER A 11 -17.19 -14.86 -4.50
N LEU A 12 -16.93 -14.50 -3.23
CA LEU A 12 -17.25 -15.37 -2.10
C LEU A 12 -18.72 -15.80 -2.13
N TYR A 13 -18.98 -16.97 -1.60
CA TYR A 13 -20.30 -17.60 -1.57
C TYR A 13 -20.96 -17.71 -2.96
N GLY A 14 -20.12 -17.94 -4.00
CA GLY A 14 -20.58 -18.11 -5.38
C GLY A 14 -20.95 -16.81 -6.09
N GLY A 15 -20.57 -15.65 -5.54
CA GLY A 15 -20.79 -14.32 -6.16
C GLY A 15 -22.23 -13.78 -6.01
N ASN A 16 -23.12 -14.52 -5.37
CA ASN A 16 -24.50 -14.10 -5.16
C ASN A 16 -24.75 -13.57 -3.73
N GLY A 17 -23.70 -13.55 -2.90
CA GLY A 17 -23.78 -13.20 -1.49
C GLY A 17 -24.01 -14.42 -0.59
N VAL A 18 -24.12 -14.17 0.72
CA VAL A 18 -24.26 -15.22 1.72
C VAL A 18 -25.67 -15.85 1.65
N PRO A 19 -25.80 -17.14 1.38
CA PRO A 19 -27.10 -17.82 1.33
C PRO A 19 -27.66 -18.04 2.74
N VAL A 20 -28.72 -17.33 3.09
CA VAL A 20 -29.38 -17.43 4.38
C VAL A 20 -30.80 -17.98 4.21
N THR A 21 -31.13 -19.04 4.91
CA THR A 21 -32.44 -19.67 4.88
C THR A 21 -33.29 -19.10 5.97
N LYS A 22 -34.43 -18.52 5.60
CA LYS A 22 -35.46 -18.07 6.52
C LYS A 22 -36.52 -19.11 6.65
N VAL A 23 -36.77 -19.60 7.85
CA VAL A 23 -37.77 -20.61 8.16
C VAL A 23 -39.01 -19.93 8.79
N PHE A 24 -40.15 -20.09 8.15
CA PHE A 24 -41.43 -19.62 8.66
C PHE A 24 -42.28 -20.86 9.05
N GLU A 25 -42.74 -20.91 10.26
CA GLU A 25 -43.78 -21.85 10.65
C GLU A 25 -45.14 -21.26 10.26
N VAL A 26 -45.80 -21.88 9.31
CA VAL A 26 -47.17 -21.49 8.89
C VAL A 26 -48.15 -22.39 9.62
N GLU A 27 -48.97 -21.86 10.54
CA GLU A 27 -50.08 -22.58 11.12
C GLU A 27 -51.08 -22.94 10.01
N ARG A 28 -51.23 -24.25 9.77
CA ARG A 28 -52.33 -24.82 8.97
C ARG A 28 -53.27 -25.58 9.87
N PRO A 29 -54.58 -25.64 9.53
CA PRO A 29 -55.55 -26.36 10.35
C PRO A 29 -55.32 -27.87 10.47
N THR A 30 -54.39 -28.44 9.67
CA THR A 30 -54.14 -29.89 9.56
C THR A 30 -52.68 -30.30 9.73
N GLY A 31 -51.86 -29.50 10.44
CA GLY A 31 -50.46 -29.77 10.62
C GLY A 31 -49.59 -28.82 9.82
N GLY A 32 -48.66 -28.11 10.51
CA GLY A 32 -47.80 -27.10 9.94
C GLY A 32 -46.80 -27.66 8.93
N THR A 33 -46.68 -27.00 7.80
CA THR A 33 -45.51 -27.14 6.93
C THR A 33 -44.67 -25.88 7.04
N ASP A 34 -43.39 -26.05 7.34
CA ASP A 34 -42.43 -24.95 7.35
C ASP A 34 -42.29 -24.40 5.92
N VAL A 35 -42.44 -23.10 5.76
CA VAL A 35 -42.10 -22.42 4.51
C VAL A 35 -40.65 -21.99 4.64
N VAL A 36 -39.80 -22.57 3.84
CA VAL A 36 -38.37 -22.27 3.76
C VAL A 36 -38.14 -21.36 2.58
N THR A 37 -37.52 -20.21 2.81
CA THR A 37 -37.13 -19.26 1.74
C THR A 37 -35.65 -18.94 1.91
N THR A 38 -34.84 -19.25 0.90
CA THR A 38 -33.43 -18.84 0.86
C THR A 38 -33.36 -17.39 0.36
N VAL A 39 -32.68 -16.57 1.11
CA VAL A 39 -32.39 -15.16 0.79
C VAL A 39 -30.88 -15.02 0.64
N GLN A 40 -30.44 -14.45 -0.47
CA GLN A 40 -29.05 -14.07 -0.62
C GLN A 40 -28.82 -12.70 0.02
N VAL A 41 -27.83 -12.62 0.92
CA VAL A 41 -27.39 -11.35 1.50
C VAL A 41 -26.17 -10.89 0.72
N PRO A 42 -26.33 -9.84 -0.14
CA PRO A 42 -25.26 -9.38 -0.99
C PRO A 42 -24.06 -8.91 -0.16
N LEU A 43 -22.85 -9.24 -0.59
CA LEU A 43 -21.61 -8.84 0.09
C LEU A 43 -21.38 -7.33 0.07
N ASP A 44 -21.89 -6.65 -0.95
CA ASP A 44 -21.89 -5.18 -1.05
C ASP A 44 -22.78 -4.47 -0.02
N SER A 45 -23.67 -5.20 0.65
CA SER A 45 -24.41 -4.64 1.80
C SER A 45 -23.55 -4.47 3.06
N PHE A 46 -22.34 -5.04 3.08
CA PHE A 46 -21.39 -4.91 4.18
C PHE A 46 -20.45 -3.73 3.90
N LEU A 47 -20.59 -2.66 4.67
CA LEU A 47 -19.82 -1.42 4.50
C LEU A 47 -18.29 -1.63 4.50
N GLU A 48 -17.82 -2.54 5.35
CA GLU A 48 -16.40 -2.86 5.43
C GLU A 48 -15.82 -3.45 4.14
N ILE A 49 -16.63 -4.18 3.38
CA ILE A 49 -16.22 -4.77 2.09
C ILE A 49 -16.17 -3.71 0.99
N GLN A 50 -17.15 -2.81 0.95
CA GLN A 50 -17.17 -1.71 -0.03
C GLN A 50 -15.90 -0.85 0.09
N ASN A 51 -15.48 -0.57 1.32
CA ASN A 51 -14.31 0.27 1.58
C ASN A 51 -13.00 -0.48 1.33
N LEU A 52 -12.94 -1.78 1.60
CA LEU A 52 -11.71 -2.58 1.55
C LEU A 52 -11.04 -2.55 0.16
N ASN A 53 -11.80 -2.73 -0.91
CA ASN A 53 -11.25 -2.74 -2.27
C ASN A 53 -10.71 -1.35 -2.68
N SER A 54 -11.45 -0.28 -2.41
CA SER A 54 -10.99 1.08 -2.73
C SER A 54 -9.76 1.47 -1.90
N GLU A 55 -9.73 1.05 -0.65
CA GLU A 55 -8.62 1.30 0.27
C GLU A 55 -7.36 0.51 -0.12
N LEU A 56 -7.51 -0.78 -0.45
CA LEU A 56 -6.41 -1.59 -0.97
C LEU A 56 -5.80 -0.97 -2.23
N ASN A 57 -6.61 -0.55 -3.17
CA ASN A 57 -6.15 0.09 -4.40
C ASN A 57 -5.43 1.41 -4.11
N SER A 58 -5.95 2.23 -3.21
CA SER A 58 -5.35 3.51 -2.86
C SER A 58 -4.01 3.37 -2.15
N GLU A 59 -3.86 2.36 -1.30
CA GLU A 59 -2.63 2.13 -0.53
C GLU A 59 -1.55 1.40 -1.34
N LYS A 60 -1.92 0.46 -2.22
CA LYS A 60 -0.95 -0.27 -3.05
C LYS A 60 -0.13 0.61 -3.98
N GLY A 61 -0.73 1.65 -4.52
CA GLY A 61 -0.02 2.61 -5.37
C GLY A 61 0.79 3.66 -4.60
N SER A 62 0.74 3.65 -3.29
CA SER A 62 1.44 4.62 -2.44
C SER A 62 2.69 4.03 -1.77
N PHE A 63 3.28 2.97 -2.32
CA PHE A 63 4.56 2.46 -1.83
C PHE A 63 5.61 3.56 -1.80
N PRO A 64 6.40 3.67 -0.74
CA PRO A 64 7.55 4.53 -0.75
C PRO A 64 8.53 4.01 -1.82
N VAL A 65 8.69 4.82 -2.86
CA VAL A 65 9.62 4.53 -3.94
C VAL A 65 11.04 4.69 -3.41
N SER A 66 11.89 3.71 -3.65
CA SER A 66 13.32 3.80 -3.29
C SER A 66 13.95 5.05 -3.89
N SER A 67 14.89 5.65 -3.16
CA SER A 67 15.63 6.82 -3.60
C SER A 67 16.29 6.61 -4.97
N THR A 68 16.09 7.53 -5.89
CA THR A 68 16.77 7.55 -7.20
C THR A 68 18.21 8.07 -7.12
N GLY A 69 18.54 8.74 -6.00
CA GLY A 69 19.87 9.28 -5.70
C GLY A 69 20.72 8.41 -4.78
N GLY A 70 20.28 7.16 -4.51
CA GLY A 70 21.07 6.21 -3.72
C GLY A 70 22.36 5.81 -4.44
N GLY A 71 23.48 5.81 -3.72
CA GLY A 71 24.78 5.49 -4.26
C GLY A 71 25.79 6.63 -4.11
N PHE A 72 26.94 6.45 -4.72
CA PHE A 72 27.98 7.46 -4.69
C PHE A 72 27.81 8.50 -5.79
N THR A 73 28.08 9.76 -5.44
CA THR A 73 28.39 10.78 -6.42
C THR A 73 29.91 10.85 -6.60
N PHE A 74 30.37 10.82 -7.84
CA PHE A 74 31.76 11.00 -8.18
C PHE A 74 31.93 12.33 -8.88
N GLN A 75 32.89 13.13 -8.44
CA GLN A 75 33.32 14.32 -9.11
C GLN A 75 34.64 14.01 -9.85
N TYR A 76 34.75 14.41 -11.13
CA TYR A 76 35.98 14.31 -11.85
C TYR A 76 36.93 15.40 -11.35
N ASP A 77 38.07 14.98 -10.84
CA ASP A 77 39.17 15.87 -10.49
C ASP A 77 40.08 16.01 -11.72
N SER A 78 40.10 17.19 -12.32
CA SER A 78 40.85 17.44 -13.53
C SER A 78 42.38 17.57 -13.29
N GLU A 79 42.80 17.79 -12.04
CA GLU A 79 44.24 17.87 -11.70
C GLU A 79 44.82 16.47 -11.50
N LEU A 80 44.03 15.57 -10.96
CA LEU A 80 44.42 14.18 -10.70
C LEU A 80 44.00 13.23 -11.82
N GLU A 81 43.21 13.69 -12.78
CA GLU A 81 42.60 12.89 -13.87
C GLU A 81 41.82 11.66 -13.37
N VAL A 82 41.27 11.73 -12.15
CA VAL A 82 40.54 10.65 -11.53
C VAL A 82 39.17 11.09 -11.04
N PHE A 83 38.27 10.13 -10.90
CA PHE A 83 37.00 10.37 -10.24
C PHE A 83 37.17 10.25 -8.72
N THR A 84 36.95 11.36 -8.03
CA THR A 84 36.94 11.41 -6.57
C THR A 84 35.49 11.28 -6.04
N ARG A 85 35.36 10.66 -4.88
CA ARG A 85 34.07 10.52 -4.25
C ARG A 85 33.72 11.81 -3.50
N THR A 86 32.46 12.27 -3.66
CA THR A 86 31.99 13.49 -2.99
C THR A 86 31.39 13.22 -1.61
N THR A 87 30.97 11.97 -1.32
CA THR A 87 30.35 11.61 -0.04
C THR A 87 30.80 10.22 0.40
N ASP A 88 31.03 10.03 1.70
CA ASP A 88 31.34 8.72 2.30
C ASP A 88 30.09 7.88 2.53
N SER A 89 28.91 8.47 2.53
CA SER A 89 27.66 7.77 2.73
C SER A 89 27.02 7.34 1.40
N LEU A 90 26.38 6.17 1.42
CA LEU A 90 25.71 5.54 0.27
C LEU A 90 24.29 6.06 0.02
N GLY A 91 23.83 7.01 0.81
CA GLY A 91 22.53 7.68 0.65
C GLY A 91 21.38 7.04 1.38
N PRO A 92 20.25 7.75 1.48
CA PRO A 92 19.04 7.28 2.10
C PRO A 92 18.41 6.12 1.32
N ILE A 93 17.45 5.43 1.93
CA ILE A 93 16.72 4.33 1.29
C ILE A 93 15.50 4.87 0.56
N PHE A 94 14.68 5.67 1.21
CA PHE A 94 13.44 6.20 0.67
C PHE A 94 13.45 7.72 0.45
N ALA A 95 14.15 8.47 1.30
CA ALA A 95 14.32 9.90 1.08
C ALA A 95 15.18 10.20 -0.15
N GLU A 96 15.05 11.38 -0.72
CA GLU A 96 15.96 11.89 -1.75
C GLU A 96 17.00 12.80 -1.13
N ARG A 97 18.20 12.81 -1.74
CA ARG A 97 19.24 13.80 -1.47
C ARG A 97 19.09 15.02 -2.38
N ALA A 98 19.47 16.17 -1.86
CA ALA A 98 19.49 17.41 -2.62
C ALA A 98 20.56 17.43 -3.71
N THR A 99 21.58 16.57 -3.63
CA THR A 99 22.64 16.47 -4.64
C THR A 99 22.12 15.83 -5.93
N THR A 100 22.61 16.30 -7.06
CA THR A 100 22.34 15.78 -8.41
C THR A 100 23.45 14.85 -8.87
N LEU A 101 23.17 14.07 -9.91
CA LEU A 101 24.12 13.12 -10.48
C LEU A 101 25.28 13.82 -11.22
N GLY A 102 25.01 15.00 -11.80
CA GLY A 102 25.94 15.77 -12.63
C GLY A 102 25.78 15.49 -14.12
N LYS A 103 26.22 16.46 -14.93
CA LYS A 103 26.01 16.48 -16.38
C LYS A 103 26.50 15.22 -17.09
N LYS A 104 25.62 14.66 -17.95
CA LYS A 104 25.87 13.48 -18.79
C LYS A 104 26.16 12.18 -18.01
N LYS A 105 25.95 12.15 -16.70
CA LYS A 105 26.08 10.94 -15.92
C LYS A 105 24.78 10.16 -15.91
N ILE A 106 24.90 8.83 -15.84
CA ILE A 106 23.78 7.90 -15.81
C ILE A 106 23.90 7.01 -14.57
N ASN A 107 22.79 6.77 -13.92
CA ASN A 107 22.67 5.81 -12.84
C ASN A 107 21.52 4.85 -13.16
N PHE A 108 21.75 3.56 -13.00
CA PHE A 108 20.72 2.52 -13.08
C PHE A 108 20.68 1.76 -11.78
N GLY A 109 19.49 1.41 -11.33
CA GLY A 109 19.32 0.61 -10.15
C GLY A 109 18.15 -0.34 -10.27
N PHE A 110 18.20 -1.33 -9.40
CA PHE A 110 17.18 -2.34 -9.22
C PHE A 110 16.97 -2.51 -7.72
N SER A 111 15.72 -2.64 -7.30
CA SER A 111 15.38 -3.04 -5.94
C SER A 111 14.28 -4.09 -5.94
N TYR A 112 14.34 -4.96 -4.94
CA TYR A 112 13.30 -5.91 -4.63
C TYR A 112 12.76 -5.61 -3.25
N THR A 113 11.43 -5.56 -3.12
CA THR A 113 10.75 -5.36 -1.85
C THR A 113 9.66 -6.42 -1.70
N TYR A 114 9.70 -7.15 -0.60
CA TYR A 114 8.61 -8.01 -0.17
C TYR A 114 7.75 -7.25 0.83
N ILE A 115 6.43 -7.28 0.63
CA ILE A 115 5.48 -6.59 1.46
C ILE A 115 4.42 -7.60 1.91
N ASP A 116 4.20 -7.65 3.21
CA ASP A 116 3.14 -8.41 3.86
C ASP A 116 2.23 -7.42 4.60
N TYR A 117 0.99 -7.31 4.12
CA TYR A 117 0.05 -6.35 4.66
C TYR A 117 -0.70 -6.95 5.84
N SER A 118 -0.41 -6.51 7.04
CA SER A 118 -1.10 -6.93 8.25
C SER A 118 -2.24 -6.00 8.65
N LYS A 119 -2.15 -4.72 8.24
CA LYS A 119 -3.15 -3.70 8.58
C LYS A 119 -3.49 -2.85 7.36
N LEU A 120 -4.73 -2.40 7.29
CA LEU A 120 -5.21 -1.42 6.35
C LEU A 120 -5.99 -0.34 7.11
N GLN A 121 -5.55 0.92 7.01
CA GLN A 121 -6.13 2.07 7.73
C GLN A 121 -6.31 1.82 9.24
N GLY A 122 -5.34 1.18 9.89
CA GLY A 122 -5.39 0.83 11.31
C GLY A 122 -6.25 -0.38 11.66
N LYS A 123 -6.96 -0.97 10.71
CA LYS A 123 -7.73 -2.22 10.89
C LYS A 123 -6.84 -3.42 10.62
N ASP A 124 -6.91 -4.43 11.47
CA ASP A 124 -6.21 -5.70 11.29
C ASP A 124 -6.90 -6.51 10.17
N LEU A 125 -6.16 -6.83 9.11
CA LEU A 125 -6.66 -7.57 7.96
C LEU A 125 -6.99 -9.04 8.29
N HIS A 126 -6.35 -9.61 9.32
CA HIS A 126 -6.60 -10.99 9.75
C HIS A 126 -7.81 -11.13 10.69
N SER A 127 -8.47 -10.03 11.05
CA SER A 127 -9.59 -10.06 11.98
C SER A 127 -10.69 -9.04 11.67
N LEU A 128 -10.96 -8.83 10.39
CA LEU A 128 -12.02 -7.93 9.94
C LEU A 128 -13.39 -8.52 10.27
N LYS A 129 -14.28 -7.68 10.81
CA LYS A 129 -15.64 -8.08 11.18
C LYS A 129 -16.65 -7.10 10.63
N SER A 130 -17.67 -7.63 10.00
CA SER A 130 -18.78 -6.82 9.53
C SER A 130 -20.12 -7.47 9.93
N ILE A 131 -21.11 -6.65 10.22
CA ILE A 131 -22.41 -7.09 10.70
C ILE A 131 -23.50 -6.43 9.86
N VAL A 132 -24.47 -7.23 9.42
CA VAL A 132 -25.67 -6.76 8.75
C VAL A 132 -26.93 -7.28 9.43
N PHE A 133 -28.01 -6.50 9.38
CA PHE A 133 -29.30 -6.90 9.90
C PHE A 133 -30.05 -7.75 8.85
N LEU A 134 -30.47 -8.96 9.25
CA LEU A 134 -31.26 -9.85 8.38
C LEU A 134 -32.72 -9.42 8.25
N ASP A 135 -33.24 -8.63 9.19
CA ASP A 135 -34.59 -8.13 9.17
C ASP A 135 -34.61 -6.62 9.50
N GLN A 136 -35.03 -5.81 8.52
CA GLN A 136 -35.10 -4.36 8.70
C GLN A 136 -36.20 -3.91 9.68
N LYS A 137 -37.22 -4.74 9.93
CA LYS A 137 -38.31 -4.42 10.84
C LYS A 137 -38.00 -4.75 12.30
N GLN A 138 -37.03 -5.60 12.55
CA GLN A 138 -36.61 -6.03 13.88
C GLN A 138 -35.10 -5.92 14.07
N LYS A 139 -34.60 -4.68 13.98
CA LYS A 139 -33.17 -4.36 13.94
C LYS A 139 -32.26 -4.98 15.01
N ASP A 140 -32.85 -5.51 16.10
CA ASP A 140 -32.04 -5.99 17.24
C ASP A 140 -31.99 -7.52 17.38
N LYS A 141 -32.63 -8.27 16.47
CA LYS A 141 -32.92 -9.70 16.77
C LYS A 141 -32.23 -10.72 15.87
N ASN A 142 -31.95 -10.40 14.63
CA ASN A 142 -31.32 -11.33 13.69
C ASN A 142 -30.18 -10.63 12.93
N LEU A 143 -28.97 -11.00 13.29
CA LEU A 143 -27.75 -10.43 12.73
C LEU A 143 -27.00 -11.49 11.95
N LEU A 144 -26.45 -11.14 10.82
CA LEU A 144 -25.44 -11.88 10.11
C LEU A 144 -24.10 -11.20 10.36
N GLN A 145 -23.19 -11.91 10.98
CA GLN A 145 -21.80 -11.50 11.15
C GLN A 145 -20.94 -12.20 10.10
N LEU A 146 -20.08 -11.44 9.46
CA LEU A 146 -18.99 -11.92 8.63
C LEU A 146 -17.67 -11.63 9.32
N ASP A 147 -16.88 -12.66 9.52
CA ASP A 147 -15.49 -12.58 9.95
C ASP A 147 -14.62 -12.87 8.72
N PHE A 148 -13.64 -12.01 8.43
CA PHE A 148 -12.71 -12.15 7.32
C PHE A 148 -11.28 -12.24 7.83
N ASP A 149 -10.51 -13.14 7.25
CA ASP A 149 -9.06 -13.20 7.30
C ASP A 149 -8.54 -12.89 5.89
N VAL A 150 -7.97 -11.70 5.72
CA VAL A 150 -7.48 -11.20 4.44
C VAL A 150 -5.96 -11.21 4.45
N ASN A 151 -5.36 -11.96 3.56
CA ASN A 151 -3.91 -12.09 3.42
C ASN A 151 -3.48 -11.48 2.08
N VAL A 152 -2.72 -10.40 2.15
CA VAL A 152 -2.23 -9.70 0.96
C VAL A 152 -0.72 -9.63 0.99
N LYS A 153 -0.08 -10.24 0.02
CA LYS A 153 1.38 -10.24 -0.15
C LYS A 153 1.75 -9.66 -1.49
N SER A 154 2.83 -8.91 -1.53
CA SER A 154 3.32 -8.33 -2.77
C SER A 154 4.83 -8.45 -2.88
N ASN A 155 5.28 -8.88 -4.05
CA ASN A 155 6.67 -8.78 -4.48
C ASN A 155 6.78 -7.62 -5.46
N LEU A 156 7.54 -6.60 -5.10
CA LEU A 156 7.78 -5.41 -5.90
C LEU A 156 9.22 -5.39 -6.42
N PHE A 157 9.37 -5.45 -7.71
CA PHE A 157 10.63 -5.30 -8.44
C PHE A 157 10.67 -3.90 -9.06
N SER A 158 11.54 -3.03 -8.58
CA SER A 158 11.64 -1.65 -9.06
C SER A 158 12.91 -1.46 -9.89
N PHE A 159 12.77 -1.04 -11.13
CA PHE A 159 13.86 -0.68 -12.02
C PHE A 159 13.87 0.84 -12.17
N TYR A 160 14.99 1.47 -11.90
CA TYR A 160 15.10 2.91 -12.04
C TYR A 160 16.32 3.32 -12.86
N GLY A 161 16.18 4.40 -13.60
CA GLY A 161 17.24 5.06 -14.35
C GLY A 161 17.22 6.55 -14.10
N THR A 162 18.39 7.14 -13.86
CA THR A 162 18.56 8.58 -13.67
C THR A 162 19.59 9.10 -14.67
N TYR A 163 19.31 10.23 -15.28
CA TYR A 163 20.21 10.94 -16.19
C TYR A 163 20.41 12.39 -15.75
N GLY A 164 21.66 12.80 -15.61
CA GLY A 164 22.03 14.19 -15.34
C GLY A 164 22.05 15.02 -16.63
N ILE A 165 21.05 15.88 -16.81
CA ILE A 165 20.97 16.79 -17.97
C ILE A 165 22.03 17.88 -17.85
N THR A 166 22.15 18.46 -16.66
CA THR A 166 23.17 19.43 -16.28
C THR A 166 23.80 19.03 -14.95
N ASP A 167 24.77 19.82 -14.46
CA ASP A 167 25.33 19.58 -13.12
C ASP A 167 24.32 19.80 -11.97
N ARG A 168 23.19 20.44 -12.28
CA ARG A 168 22.16 20.79 -11.31
C ARG A 168 20.79 20.19 -11.61
N TRP A 169 20.63 19.46 -12.72
CA TRP A 169 19.32 18.96 -13.15
C TRP A 169 19.38 17.49 -13.53
N ASP A 170 18.60 16.67 -12.83
CA ASP A 170 18.42 15.26 -13.09
C ASP A 170 16.99 14.95 -13.51
N ILE A 171 16.84 13.98 -14.39
CA ILE A 171 15.57 13.31 -14.68
C ILE A 171 15.72 11.83 -14.37
N SER A 172 14.64 11.23 -13.86
CA SER A 172 14.63 9.82 -13.52
C SER A 172 13.32 9.16 -13.98
N VAL A 173 13.40 7.89 -14.31
CA VAL A 173 12.26 7.02 -14.54
C VAL A 173 12.35 5.83 -13.59
N LEU A 174 11.21 5.42 -13.02
CA LEU A 174 11.07 4.20 -12.23
C LEU A 174 9.93 3.38 -12.81
N VAL A 175 10.22 2.12 -13.10
CA VAL A 175 9.26 1.13 -13.61
C VAL A 175 9.12 0.02 -12.58
N PRO A 176 7.99 -0.06 -11.87
CA PRO A 176 7.71 -1.14 -10.95
C PRO A 176 7.10 -2.33 -11.68
N VAL A 177 7.51 -3.54 -11.32
CA VAL A 177 6.85 -4.79 -11.68
C VAL A 177 6.38 -5.43 -10.39
N LEU A 178 5.08 -5.67 -10.29
CA LEU A 178 4.45 -6.24 -9.11
C LEU A 178 3.99 -7.67 -9.36
N GLN A 179 4.13 -8.49 -8.33
CA GLN A 179 3.43 -9.75 -8.20
C GLN A 179 2.62 -9.68 -6.92
N VAL A 180 1.30 -9.71 -7.04
CA VAL A 180 0.37 -9.60 -5.92
C VAL A 180 -0.31 -10.95 -5.71
N GLN A 181 -0.35 -11.40 -4.47
CA GLN A 181 -1.14 -12.54 -4.02
C GLN A 181 -2.18 -12.04 -3.03
N PHE A 182 -3.42 -12.49 -3.21
CA PHE A 182 -4.57 -12.06 -2.43
C PHE A 182 -5.40 -13.29 -2.06
N ASP A 183 -5.45 -13.63 -0.77
CA ASP A 183 -6.19 -14.75 -0.24
C ASP A 183 -7.20 -14.22 0.79
N VAL A 184 -8.44 -14.70 0.75
CA VAL A 184 -9.49 -14.32 1.68
C VAL A 184 -10.22 -15.56 2.18
N ASP A 185 -10.22 -15.74 3.49
CA ASP A 185 -11.05 -16.69 4.19
C ASP A 185 -12.21 -15.95 4.87
N SER A 186 -13.42 -16.40 4.68
CA SER A 186 -14.61 -15.80 5.25
C SER A 186 -15.42 -16.82 6.05
N THR A 187 -15.92 -16.39 7.21
CA THR A 187 -16.87 -17.16 8.02
C THR A 187 -18.09 -16.31 8.29
N ALA A 188 -19.23 -16.74 7.78
CA ALA A 188 -20.52 -16.16 8.05
C ALA A 188 -21.17 -16.85 9.26
N ARG A 189 -21.67 -16.05 10.20
CA ARG A 189 -22.34 -16.54 11.42
C ARG A 189 -23.67 -15.83 11.63
N ILE A 190 -24.73 -16.60 11.86
CA ILE A 190 -26.03 -16.07 12.22
C ILE A 190 -26.12 -15.92 13.74
N LEU A 191 -26.29 -14.69 14.19
CA LEU A 191 -26.46 -14.36 15.61
C LEU A 191 -27.94 -14.24 15.90
N ASN A 192 -28.59 -15.36 16.24
CA ASN A 192 -30.00 -15.39 16.65
C ASN A 192 -30.13 -15.05 18.13
N ARG A 193 -30.48 -13.80 18.43
CA ARG A 193 -30.64 -13.38 19.84
C ARG A 193 -31.96 -13.78 20.47
N THR A 194 -33.01 -14.04 19.68
CA THR A 194 -34.31 -14.46 20.20
C THR A 194 -35.05 -15.32 19.19
N ARG A 195 -35.45 -16.51 19.61
CA ARG A 195 -36.57 -17.23 18.99
C ARG A 195 -37.85 -16.61 19.53
N GLU A 196 -38.48 -15.67 18.81
CA GLU A 196 -39.79 -15.18 19.17
C GLU A 196 -40.85 -16.16 18.69
N LYS A 197 -41.71 -16.59 19.64
CA LYS A 197 -43.03 -17.09 19.27
C LYS A 197 -43.82 -15.87 18.84
N GLY A 198 -44.01 -15.67 17.52
CA GLY A 198 -44.92 -14.67 17.01
C GLY A 198 -46.35 -14.88 17.53
N GLN A 199 -47.19 -13.84 17.50
CA GLN A 199 -48.63 -13.97 17.72
C GLN A 199 -49.16 -15.01 16.73
N GLY A 200 -49.64 -16.17 17.27
CA GLY A 200 -50.08 -17.28 16.44
C GLY A 200 -49.14 -18.50 16.43
N GLY A 201 -48.13 -18.60 17.32
CA GLY A 201 -47.28 -19.79 17.45
C GLY A 201 -46.09 -19.84 16.47
N LYS A 202 -45.85 -18.81 15.64
CA LYS A 202 -44.80 -18.78 14.61
C LYS A 202 -43.42 -18.57 15.23
N THR A 203 -42.52 -19.54 15.01
CA THR A 203 -41.09 -19.35 15.31
C THR A 203 -40.39 -18.83 14.06
N LEU A 204 -39.86 -17.61 14.11
CA LEU A 204 -39.03 -17.08 13.05
C LEU A 204 -37.57 -17.44 13.38
N GLY A 205 -36.91 -18.12 12.47
CA GLY A 205 -35.52 -18.48 12.60
C GLY A 205 -34.79 -18.29 11.28
N TYR A 206 -33.48 -18.02 11.37
CA TYR A 206 -32.57 -18.03 10.24
C TYR A 206 -31.56 -19.16 10.46
N SER A 207 -31.22 -19.85 9.38
CA SER A 207 -30.16 -20.87 9.36
C SER A 207 -29.48 -20.84 8.01
N PHE A 208 -28.36 -21.52 7.90
CA PHE A 208 -27.80 -21.85 6.57
C PHE A 208 -28.43 -23.17 6.07
N ASP A 209 -28.33 -23.42 4.75
CA ASP A 209 -28.90 -24.64 4.14
C ASP A 209 -28.31 -25.93 4.72
N SER A 210 -27.12 -25.87 5.27
CA SER A 210 -26.48 -26.96 6.04
C SER A 210 -27.15 -27.24 7.38
N GLY A 211 -28.15 -26.45 7.78
CA GLY A 211 -28.79 -26.51 9.10
C GLY A 211 -27.99 -25.96 10.26
N GLY A 212 -26.79 -25.39 9.97
CA GLY A 212 -25.89 -24.79 10.95
C GLY A 212 -26.09 -23.28 11.11
N GLU A 213 -25.44 -22.72 12.13
CA GLU A 213 -25.38 -21.27 12.40
C GLU A 213 -24.12 -20.62 11.80
N THR A 214 -23.27 -21.40 11.17
CA THR A 214 -22.02 -20.95 10.52
C THR A 214 -21.82 -21.60 9.18
N ILE A 215 -21.30 -20.83 8.21
CA ILE A 215 -20.83 -21.31 6.92
C ILE A 215 -19.51 -20.57 6.59
N GLY A 216 -18.56 -21.27 5.97
CA GLY A 216 -17.29 -20.68 5.53
C GLY A 216 -17.15 -20.76 4.03
N ASP A 217 -16.40 -19.82 3.47
CA ASP A 217 -15.95 -19.84 2.08
C ASP A 217 -14.58 -19.16 1.96
N SER A 218 -13.83 -19.51 0.93
CA SER A 218 -12.51 -18.97 0.70
C SER A 218 -12.24 -18.74 -0.79
N VAL A 219 -11.53 -17.68 -1.08
CA VAL A 219 -11.10 -17.34 -2.44
C VAL A 219 -9.64 -16.91 -2.43
N SER A 220 -8.94 -17.22 -3.51
CA SER A 220 -7.56 -16.82 -3.70
C SER A 220 -7.28 -16.43 -5.14
N GLY A 221 -6.33 -15.54 -5.34
CA GLY A 221 -5.88 -15.11 -6.65
C GLY A 221 -4.50 -14.49 -6.61
N ALA A 222 -3.87 -14.41 -7.76
CA ALA A 222 -2.59 -13.77 -7.94
C ALA A 222 -2.53 -13.06 -9.29
N SER A 223 -1.85 -11.93 -9.33
CA SER A 223 -1.59 -11.18 -10.55
C SER A 223 -0.13 -10.75 -10.63
N THR A 224 0.38 -10.61 -11.86
CA THR A 224 1.75 -10.14 -12.11
C THR A 224 1.76 -9.22 -13.31
N GLY A 225 2.35 -8.04 -13.17
CA GLY A 225 2.43 -7.07 -14.25
C GLY A 225 3.20 -5.81 -13.90
N ILE A 226 3.21 -4.87 -14.84
CA ILE A 226 3.80 -3.55 -14.65
C ILE A 226 2.85 -2.72 -13.78
N GLY A 227 3.41 -2.04 -12.79
CA GLY A 227 2.68 -1.08 -11.97
C GLY A 227 2.65 0.33 -12.56
N ASP A 228 2.33 1.32 -11.73
CA ASP A 228 2.33 2.72 -12.13
C ASP A 228 3.77 3.23 -12.30
N ILE A 229 4.11 3.75 -13.47
CA ILE A 229 5.43 4.28 -13.79
C ILE A 229 5.58 5.67 -13.18
N PHE A 230 6.74 5.94 -12.59
CA PHE A 230 7.09 7.24 -12.03
C PHE A 230 8.14 7.94 -12.88
N LEU A 231 7.88 9.22 -13.15
CA LEU A 231 8.83 10.14 -13.74
C LEU A 231 9.19 11.18 -12.68
N ARG A 232 10.48 11.44 -12.50
CA ARG A 232 11.00 12.43 -11.56
C ARG A 232 11.87 13.44 -12.26
N SER A 233 11.74 14.70 -11.88
CA SER A 233 12.65 15.77 -12.23
C SER A 233 13.07 16.49 -10.96
N LYS A 234 14.37 16.68 -10.75
CA LYS A 234 14.88 17.43 -9.60
C LYS A 234 15.96 18.43 -10.06
N TYR A 235 15.88 19.63 -9.51
CA TYR A 235 16.81 20.71 -9.84
C TYR A 235 17.47 21.26 -8.57
N ASN A 236 18.80 21.08 -8.44
CA ASN A 236 19.55 21.65 -7.31
C ASN A 236 19.59 23.16 -7.42
N LEU A 237 18.79 23.83 -6.59
CA LEU A 237 18.66 25.28 -6.61
C LEU A 237 19.88 25.96 -5.99
N PHE A 238 20.32 25.47 -4.83
CA PHE A 238 21.55 25.95 -4.21
C PHE A 238 22.20 24.88 -3.32
N THR A 239 23.52 24.99 -3.21
CA THR A 239 24.38 24.24 -2.32
C THR A 239 25.14 25.23 -1.45
N SER A 240 25.06 25.09 -0.13
CA SER A 240 25.74 25.94 0.83
C SER A 240 26.56 25.12 1.82
N GLU A 241 27.30 25.77 2.71
CA GLU A 241 28.03 25.06 3.78
C GLU A 241 27.09 24.37 4.78
N TRP A 242 25.88 24.89 4.94
CA TRP A 242 24.93 24.44 5.97
C TRP A 242 23.85 23.50 5.45
N ILE A 243 23.37 23.73 4.23
CA ILE A 243 22.25 23.00 3.66
C ILE A 243 22.28 23.02 2.14
N ASP A 244 21.90 21.92 1.52
CA ASP A 244 21.63 21.80 0.11
C ASP A 244 20.12 21.72 -0.10
N PHE A 245 19.59 22.44 -1.10
CA PHE A 245 18.18 22.56 -1.37
C PHE A 245 17.85 22.26 -2.82
N THR A 246 16.86 21.42 -3.04
CA THR A 246 16.46 20.92 -4.36
C THR A 246 14.93 20.76 -4.42
N PRO A 247 14.21 21.61 -5.14
CA PRO A 247 12.84 21.31 -5.53
C PRO A 247 12.82 20.15 -6.54
N ALA A 248 11.79 19.35 -6.46
CA ALA A 248 11.56 18.22 -7.34
C ALA A 248 10.07 18.04 -7.66
N LEU A 249 9.82 17.32 -8.74
CA LEU A 249 8.49 16.98 -9.22
C LEU A 249 8.45 15.51 -9.58
N ASP A 250 7.53 14.76 -8.97
CA ASP A 250 7.17 13.41 -9.37
C ASP A 250 5.85 13.42 -10.13
N VAL A 251 5.80 12.64 -11.19
CA VAL A 251 4.57 12.33 -11.92
C VAL A 251 4.43 10.82 -11.96
N LYS A 252 3.35 10.31 -11.35
CA LYS A 252 2.96 8.91 -11.41
C LYS A 252 1.96 8.74 -12.55
N LEU A 253 2.26 7.86 -13.49
CA LEU A 253 1.42 7.56 -14.64
C LEU A 253 0.53 6.34 -14.32
N GLN A 254 -0.73 6.41 -14.69
CA GLN A 254 -1.68 5.31 -14.60
C GLN A 254 -1.36 4.22 -15.65
N THR A 255 -0.35 3.39 -15.38
CA THR A 255 0.07 2.31 -16.29
C THR A 255 -0.23 0.93 -15.73
N GLY A 256 -0.36 0.79 -14.43
CA GLY A 256 -0.75 -0.44 -13.76
C GLY A 256 -2.26 -0.70 -13.86
N SER A 257 -2.65 -1.96 -13.89
CA SER A 257 -4.07 -2.36 -13.84
C SER A 257 -4.61 -2.23 -12.43
N GLU A 258 -5.65 -1.40 -12.26
CA GLU A 258 -6.38 -1.25 -11.00
C GLU A 258 -7.11 -2.54 -10.63
N ASP A 259 -7.79 -3.16 -11.57
CA ASP A 259 -8.56 -4.40 -11.38
C ASP A 259 -7.70 -5.57 -10.92
N GLU A 260 -6.44 -5.59 -11.33
CA GLU A 260 -5.45 -6.59 -10.95
C GLU A 260 -4.60 -6.18 -9.72
N LEU A 261 -4.97 -5.09 -9.08
CA LEU A 261 -4.25 -4.53 -7.94
C LEU A 261 -2.77 -4.22 -8.22
N LEU A 262 -2.42 -3.93 -9.47
CA LEU A 262 -1.06 -3.59 -9.91
C LEU A 262 -0.81 -2.07 -9.96
N GLY A 263 -1.85 -1.26 -10.02
CA GLY A 263 -1.79 0.19 -10.06
C GLY A 263 -2.94 0.85 -9.30
N THR A 264 -2.88 2.18 -9.19
CA THR A 264 -3.91 2.96 -8.48
C THR A 264 -5.07 3.39 -9.36
N GLY A 265 -5.02 3.11 -10.67
CA GLY A 265 -6.00 3.62 -11.62
C GLY A 265 -5.99 5.15 -11.78
N ARG A 266 -4.95 5.84 -11.26
CA ARG A 266 -4.93 7.31 -11.17
C ARG A 266 -3.54 7.87 -11.47
N THR A 267 -3.54 9.04 -12.13
CA THR A 267 -2.33 9.85 -12.28
C THR A 267 -2.17 10.73 -11.05
N SER A 268 -0.96 10.83 -10.51
CA SER A 268 -0.64 11.79 -9.45
C SER A 268 0.53 12.69 -9.84
N ILE A 269 0.51 13.90 -9.29
CA ILE A 269 1.56 14.90 -9.45
C ILE A 269 1.99 15.32 -8.04
N LYS A 270 3.27 15.17 -7.74
CA LYS A 270 3.83 15.49 -6.42
C LYS A 270 5.00 16.47 -6.53
N PRO A 271 4.77 17.79 -6.45
CA PRO A 271 5.84 18.73 -6.14
C PRO A 271 6.34 18.46 -4.71
N PHE A 272 7.67 18.47 -4.53
CA PHE A 272 8.28 18.30 -3.22
C PHE A 272 9.62 19.02 -3.09
N LEU A 273 10.00 19.27 -1.85
CA LEU A 273 11.22 19.97 -1.47
C LEU A 273 12.17 19.01 -0.79
N ILE A 274 13.42 19.04 -1.18
CA ILE A 274 14.46 18.17 -0.68
C ILE A 274 15.51 19.03 0.02
N PHE A 275 15.78 18.72 1.27
CA PHE A 275 16.82 19.32 2.08
C PHE A 275 17.76 18.21 2.55
N SER A 276 19.05 18.38 2.35
CA SER A 276 20.06 17.46 2.87
C SER A 276 21.39 18.16 3.06
N LYS A 277 22.26 17.58 3.90
CA LYS A 277 23.65 18.03 4.02
C LYS A 277 24.55 16.87 4.41
N SER A 278 25.58 16.65 3.65
CA SER A 278 26.63 15.70 4.03
C SER A 278 27.63 16.37 4.97
N ILE A 279 27.70 15.85 6.20
CA ILE A 279 28.64 16.31 7.25
C ILE A 279 29.58 15.14 7.53
N THR A 280 30.71 15.13 6.82
CA THR A 280 31.70 14.04 6.86
C THR A 280 31.05 12.68 6.53
N ARG A 281 30.62 11.92 7.52
CA ARG A 281 30.02 10.58 7.37
C ARG A 281 28.51 10.55 7.60
N LEU A 282 27.96 11.60 8.14
CA LEU A 282 26.55 11.74 8.48
C LEU A 282 25.86 12.60 7.44
N THR A 283 24.72 12.15 6.94
CA THR A 283 23.90 12.93 6.01
C THR A 283 22.45 12.96 6.50
N PRO A 284 22.06 13.97 7.29
CA PRO A 284 20.66 14.23 7.55
C PRO A 284 19.94 14.66 6.27
N HIS A 285 18.67 14.28 6.16
CA HIS A 285 17.83 14.63 5.04
C HIS A 285 16.37 14.82 5.49
N PHE A 286 15.68 15.68 4.74
CA PHE A 286 14.27 15.97 4.93
C PHE A 286 13.62 16.25 3.58
N ASN A 287 12.53 15.56 3.29
CA ASN A 287 11.72 15.77 2.10
C ASN A 287 10.29 16.10 2.53
N LEU A 288 9.66 17.07 1.88
CA LEU A 288 8.28 17.47 2.12
C LEU A 288 7.60 17.73 0.78
N GLY A 289 6.48 17.07 0.54
CA GLY A 289 5.73 17.18 -0.70
C GLY A 289 4.23 17.18 -0.49
N TYR A 290 3.54 17.63 -1.52
CA TYR A 290 2.09 17.54 -1.64
C TYR A 290 1.77 16.72 -2.88
N GLU A 291 1.02 15.64 -2.72
CA GLU A 291 0.60 14.76 -3.79
C GLU A 291 -0.84 15.05 -4.19
N PHE A 292 -1.01 15.56 -5.39
CA PHE A 292 -2.30 15.76 -6.03
C PHE A 292 -2.70 14.47 -6.75
N ASN A 293 -3.83 13.90 -6.40
CA ASN A 293 -4.37 12.70 -7.02
C ASN A 293 -5.53 13.04 -7.94
N SER A 294 -5.52 12.55 -9.18
CA SER A 294 -6.61 12.75 -10.13
C SER A 294 -7.83 11.88 -9.79
N GLY A 295 -9.02 12.37 -10.15
CA GLY A 295 -10.29 11.62 -10.00
C GLY A 295 -11.07 11.98 -8.74
N SER A 296 -12.38 11.66 -8.75
CA SER A 296 -13.32 12.00 -7.67
C SER A 296 -13.08 11.26 -6.35
N GLU A 297 -12.38 10.15 -6.39
CA GLU A 297 -12.00 9.35 -5.23
C GLU A 297 -10.52 9.51 -4.86
N GLY A 298 -9.77 10.32 -5.62
CA GLY A 298 -8.38 10.64 -5.36
C GLY A 298 -8.28 11.56 -4.14
N GLN A 299 -7.67 11.07 -3.05
CA GLN A 299 -7.40 11.88 -1.87
C GLN A 299 -6.02 12.48 -1.96
N ASP A 300 -5.92 13.80 -1.88
CA ASP A 300 -4.66 14.50 -1.82
C ASP A 300 -3.91 14.18 -0.52
N ARG A 301 -2.57 14.20 -0.57
CA ARG A 301 -1.73 13.81 0.55
C ARG A 301 -0.58 14.77 0.78
N ILE A 302 -0.30 15.06 2.04
CA ILE A 302 0.99 15.60 2.46
C ILE A 302 1.91 14.40 2.71
N VAL A 303 3.05 14.39 2.04
CA VAL A 303 4.05 13.33 2.15
C VAL A 303 5.34 13.92 2.67
N TYR A 304 5.91 13.31 3.70
CA TYR A 304 7.20 13.74 4.24
C TYR A 304 8.08 12.53 4.54
N THR A 305 9.38 12.73 4.38
CA THR A 305 10.39 11.74 4.80
C THR A 305 11.51 12.48 5.50
N THR A 306 11.87 12.02 6.69
CA THR A 306 13.02 12.56 7.43
C THR A 306 13.86 11.42 7.92
N GLY A 307 15.17 11.62 7.92
CA GLY A 307 16.07 10.57 8.36
C GLY A 307 17.53 10.97 8.30
N VAL A 308 18.35 9.97 8.46
CA VAL A 308 19.78 10.12 8.47
C VAL A 308 20.46 8.89 7.89
N ASP A 309 21.51 9.09 7.14
CA ASP A 309 22.42 8.03 6.74
C ASP A 309 23.84 8.27 7.27
N TYR A 310 24.46 7.20 7.73
CA TYR A 310 25.82 7.21 8.28
C TYR A 310 26.71 6.26 7.51
N GLY A 311 27.79 6.81 6.92
CA GLY A 311 28.75 6.06 6.13
C GLY A 311 29.97 5.62 6.95
N PHE A 312 30.45 4.40 6.68
CA PHE A 312 31.66 3.85 7.30
C PHE A 312 32.38 2.91 6.33
N GLY A 313 33.62 2.60 6.65
CA GLY A 313 34.49 1.78 5.81
C GLY A 313 35.74 2.53 5.34
N LYS A 314 36.61 1.81 4.66
CA LYS A 314 37.86 2.35 4.08
C LYS A 314 38.14 1.68 2.74
N GLY A 315 38.82 2.43 1.84
CA GLY A 315 39.23 1.92 0.53
C GLY A 315 38.03 1.60 -0.38
N ASN A 316 38.00 0.43 -0.98
CA ASN A 316 36.95 0.02 -1.90
C ASN A 316 35.69 -0.54 -1.22
N ASN A 317 35.75 -0.82 0.08
CA ASN A 317 34.62 -1.34 0.85
C ASN A 317 33.97 -0.23 1.66
N HIS A 318 32.80 0.22 1.20
CA HIS A 318 32.00 1.21 1.90
C HIS A 318 30.67 0.64 2.33
N PHE A 319 30.25 1.07 3.49
CA PHE A 319 29.01 0.67 4.13
C PHE A 319 28.26 1.90 4.60
N SER A 320 26.95 1.84 4.63
CA SER A 320 26.11 2.84 5.29
C SER A 320 24.94 2.17 5.99
N ILE A 321 24.56 2.78 7.11
CA ILE A 321 23.26 2.53 7.73
C ILE A 321 22.41 3.74 7.43
N ALA A 322 21.18 3.53 6.96
CA ALA A 322 20.21 4.58 6.74
C ALA A 322 18.95 4.27 7.55
N SER A 323 18.37 5.32 8.13
CA SER A 323 17.11 5.20 8.87
C SER A 323 16.23 6.38 8.51
N ASP A 324 14.98 6.09 8.12
CA ASP A 324 13.99 7.04 7.65
C ASP A 324 12.67 6.90 8.43
N ILE A 325 12.03 8.01 8.72
CA ILE A 325 10.62 8.10 9.10
C ILE A 325 9.87 8.63 7.89
N ILE A 326 8.89 7.90 7.45
CA ILE A 326 8.08 8.18 6.25
C ILE A 326 6.66 8.45 6.71
N GLY A 327 6.12 9.63 6.41
CA GLY A 327 4.76 9.99 6.77
C GLY A 327 3.93 10.35 5.56
N ARG A 328 2.67 9.93 5.58
CA ARG A 328 1.66 10.24 4.58
C ARG A 328 0.38 10.65 5.30
N HIS A 329 -0.08 11.86 5.06
CA HIS A 329 -1.27 12.42 5.67
C HIS A 329 -2.29 12.79 4.60
N LYS A 330 -3.50 12.20 4.64
CA LYS A 330 -4.61 12.54 3.75
C LYS A 330 -5.19 13.91 4.16
N VAL A 331 -5.39 14.79 3.20
CA VAL A 331 -5.80 16.18 3.47
C VAL A 331 -7.31 16.29 3.65
N GLU A 332 -8.09 15.40 3.04
CA GLU A 332 -9.55 15.43 3.07
C GLU A 332 -10.14 14.35 3.99
N ASN A 333 -11.15 14.75 4.76
CA ASN A 333 -12.04 13.97 5.64
C ASN A 333 -11.39 12.93 6.57
N ALA A 334 -11.33 13.34 7.81
CA ALA A 334 -10.66 12.70 8.92
C ALA A 334 -11.42 11.48 9.49
N ASP A 335 -11.47 10.39 8.76
CA ASP A 335 -11.77 9.09 9.35
C ASP A 335 -10.47 8.38 9.78
N VAL A 336 -10.61 7.30 10.52
CA VAL A 336 -9.47 6.50 11.02
C VAL A 336 -8.55 6.11 9.85
N GLY A 337 -7.22 6.25 10.01
CA GLY A 337 -6.24 5.88 8.99
C GLY A 337 -5.76 7.02 8.08
N ASN A 338 -6.05 8.27 8.40
CA ASN A 338 -5.59 9.44 7.63
C ASN A 338 -4.09 9.69 7.70
N ASN A 339 -3.45 9.19 8.73
CA ASN A 339 -2.05 9.44 8.99
C ASN A 339 -1.32 8.10 9.08
N ILE A 340 -0.47 7.81 8.10
CA ILE A 340 0.36 6.61 8.07
C ILE A 340 1.78 7.05 8.32
N ILE A 341 2.40 6.46 9.34
CA ILE A 341 3.79 6.72 9.70
C ILE A 341 4.53 5.39 9.74
N ASP A 342 5.56 5.29 8.93
CA ASP A 342 6.42 4.12 8.85
C ASP A 342 7.84 4.47 9.31
N PHE A 343 8.49 3.54 9.96
CA PHE A 343 9.92 3.57 10.22
C PHE A 343 10.64 2.59 9.33
N SER A 344 11.69 3.04 8.66
CA SER A 344 12.55 2.19 7.85
C SER A 344 13.99 2.29 8.33
N THR A 345 14.67 1.16 8.40
CA THR A 345 16.11 1.11 8.64
C THR A 345 16.76 0.07 7.75
N GLY A 346 17.97 0.33 7.29
CA GLY A 346 18.65 -0.59 6.40
C GLY A 346 20.14 -0.37 6.30
N PHE A 347 20.77 -1.36 5.74
CA PHE A 347 22.20 -1.45 5.53
C PHE A 347 22.50 -1.42 4.04
N LYS A 348 23.49 -0.63 3.65
CA LYS A 348 24.00 -0.52 2.28
C LYS A 348 25.45 -0.90 2.22
N TRP A 349 25.81 -1.60 1.19
CA TRP A 349 27.19 -2.04 0.92
C TRP A 349 27.57 -1.79 -0.52
N SER A 350 28.75 -1.21 -0.72
CA SER A 350 29.35 -1.04 -2.02
C SER A 350 30.66 -1.83 -2.10
N PRO A 351 30.64 -3.04 -2.66
CA PRO A 351 31.83 -3.90 -2.79
C PRO A 351 32.84 -3.39 -3.82
N ARG A 352 32.34 -2.64 -4.81
CA ARG A 352 33.16 -2.08 -5.89
C ARG A 352 32.60 -0.72 -6.31
N SER A 353 33.46 0.11 -6.94
CA SER A 353 33.03 1.35 -7.57
C SER A 353 31.87 1.07 -8.56
N GLY A 354 30.76 1.79 -8.39
CA GLY A 354 29.59 1.67 -9.26
C GLY A 354 28.60 0.55 -8.93
N MET A 355 28.88 -0.29 -7.89
CA MET A 355 27.94 -1.31 -7.43
C MET A 355 27.46 -1.00 -6.02
N LEU A 356 26.14 -1.02 -5.83
CA LEU A 356 25.49 -0.82 -4.55
C LEU A 356 24.51 -1.98 -4.29
N VAL A 357 24.63 -2.60 -3.12
CA VAL A 357 23.69 -3.60 -2.60
C VAL A 357 23.10 -3.08 -1.30
N PHE A 358 21.80 -3.23 -1.09
CA PHE A 358 21.18 -2.83 0.15
C PHE A 358 20.08 -3.79 0.60
N VAL A 359 19.83 -3.79 1.87
CA VAL A 359 18.71 -4.47 2.51
C VAL A 359 18.11 -3.53 3.53
N ASN A 360 16.78 -3.49 3.60
CA ASN A 360 16.06 -2.69 4.58
C ASN A 360 14.83 -3.42 5.11
N VAL A 361 14.39 -2.98 6.27
CA VAL A 361 13.11 -3.35 6.88
C VAL A 361 12.34 -2.08 7.12
N GLN A 362 11.05 -2.10 6.79
CA GLN A 362 10.09 -1.04 7.06
C GLN A 362 8.98 -1.61 7.95
N VAL A 363 8.62 -0.88 8.98
CA VAL A 363 7.57 -1.27 9.93
C VAL A 363 6.62 -0.09 10.15
N PRO A 364 5.32 -0.32 10.19
CA PRO A 364 4.35 0.72 10.54
C PRO A 364 4.50 1.10 12.01
N LEU A 365 4.40 2.41 12.31
CA LEU A 365 4.41 2.93 13.67
C LEU A 365 2.99 3.18 14.23
N ASN A 366 1.97 3.25 13.35
CA ASN A 366 0.57 3.45 13.73
C ASN A 366 -0.41 2.67 12.85
#